data_0267ce1230ea1945f06f0fc0e25014ee
#
_entry.id   0267ce1230ea1945f06f0fc0e25014ee
#
_cell.length_a   1.000
_cell.length_b   1.000
_cell.length_c   1.000
_cell.angle_alpha   90.00
_cell.angle_beta   90.00
_cell.angle_gamma   90.00
#
_symmetry.space_group_name_H-M   'P 1'
#
loop_
_entity.id
_entity.type
_entity.pdbx_description
1 polymer ?
#
loop_
_entity_poly.entity_id
_entity_poly.type
_entity_poly.pdbx_seq_one_letter_code
_entity_poly.pdbx_strand_id
1 'polypeptide(L)'
;MAARPELLAPPEIFYDESEARKYTSSSRIIDIQAKLTERALELLALPNDGVPRLLLDIGCGSGLSGETLSENGHQWIGLDISQAMLDVAVEREVEGDLFLADMGQGLGFRPGVIDGAISISAVQWLCNADKSCHEPRLRLKAFFGSLYRSLSRGARAVLQIYPQNDAQRELILGFAMRAGFAGGVVVDYPHSTKSRKEYLVLTCGPPSLSTAAQNARGEDGGSSSDDESSGDEENRTVSSTAMQGV
;
A
#
# COMPACT_ATOMS: atom_id res chain seq x y z
N MET A 1 9.81 5.10 -23.56
CA MET A 1 9.34 4.82 -22.21
C MET A 1 10.39 3.94 -21.56
N ALA A 2 10.79 4.19 -20.30
CA ALA A 2 11.66 3.24 -19.60
C ALA A 2 10.91 1.91 -19.46
N ALA A 3 11.63 0.79 -19.60
CA ALA A 3 11.06 -0.53 -19.40
C ALA A 3 10.58 -0.67 -17.94
N ARG A 4 9.50 -1.40 -17.73
CA ARG A 4 9.00 -1.67 -16.37
C ARG A 4 9.96 -2.63 -15.68
N PRO A 5 10.40 -2.35 -14.45
CA PRO A 5 11.32 -3.22 -13.71
C PRO A 5 10.81 -4.66 -13.62
N GLU A 6 9.52 -4.84 -13.41
CA GLU A 6 8.86 -6.14 -13.27
C GLU A 6 8.96 -7.03 -14.52
N LEU A 7 9.31 -6.45 -15.68
CA LEU A 7 9.48 -7.20 -16.93
C LEU A 7 10.95 -7.50 -17.26
N LEU A 8 11.89 -7.03 -16.45
CA LEU A 8 13.33 -7.15 -16.72
C LEU A 8 13.96 -8.31 -15.96
N ALA A 9 13.62 -8.47 -14.69
CA ALA A 9 14.15 -9.51 -13.81
C ALA A 9 13.25 -9.70 -12.58
N PRO A 10 13.37 -10.80 -11.83
CA PRO A 10 12.76 -10.93 -10.49
C PRO A 10 13.21 -9.80 -9.56
N PRO A 11 12.38 -9.39 -8.57
CA PRO A 11 12.69 -8.23 -7.74
C PRO A 11 14.02 -8.38 -6.97
N GLU A 12 14.33 -9.55 -6.46
CA GLU A 12 15.57 -9.84 -5.74
C GLU A 12 16.83 -9.82 -6.64
N ILE A 13 16.65 -9.90 -7.96
CA ILE A 13 17.73 -9.78 -8.95
C ILE A 13 17.81 -8.35 -9.48
N PHE A 14 16.64 -7.73 -9.72
CA PHE A 14 16.59 -6.36 -10.24
C PHE A 14 17.14 -5.36 -9.22
N TYR A 15 16.76 -5.48 -7.96
CA TYR A 15 17.28 -4.66 -6.86
C TYR A 15 18.54 -5.31 -6.26
N ASP A 16 19.61 -5.35 -7.04
CA ASP A 16 20.94 -5.69 -6.56
C ASP A 16 21.55 -4.55 -5.72
N GLU A 17 22.76 -4.74 -5.20
CA GLU A 17 23.45 -3.77 -4.35
C GLU A 17 23.59 -2.40 -5.04
N SER A 18 23.91 -2.37 -6.34
CA SER A 18 24.09 -1.14 -7.11
C SER A 18 22.77 -0.40 -7.32
N GLU A 19 21.71 -1.13 -7.73
CA GLU A 19 20.40 -0.51 -7.99
C GLU A 19 19.72 -0.09 -6.68
N ALA A 20 19.89 -0.85 -5.58
CA ALA A 20 19.38 -0.48 -4.26
C ALA A 20 19.98 0.86 -3.79
N ARG A 21 21.30 1.04 -3.88
CA ARG A 21 21.97 2.29 -3.51
C ARG A 21 21.57 3.46 -4.41
N LYS A 22 21.50 3.24 -5.72
CA LYS A 22 21.07 4.23 -6.68
C LYS A 22 19.62 4.67 -6.46
N TYR A 23 18.73 3.71 -6.19
CA TYR A 23 17.33 3.97 -5.86
C TYR A 23 17.21 4.86 -4.63
N THR A 24 17.93 4.51 -3.57
CA THR A 24 17.86 5.17 -2.28
C THR A 24 18.54 6.53 -2.26
N SER A 25 19.57 6.78 -3.10
CA SER A 25 20.25 8.07 -3.19
C SER A 25 19.56 9.08 -4.09
N SER A 26 18.53 8.67 -4.85
CA SER A 26 17.82 9.56 -5.76
C SER A 26 16.82 10.44 -5.01
N SER A 27 17.12 11.75 -4.89
CA SER A 27 16.22 12.73 -4.26
C SER A 27 14.81 12.72 -4.86
N ARG A 28 14.70 12.53 -6.18
CA ARG A 28 13.42 12.40 -6.85
C ARG A 28 12.63 11.17 -6.42
N ILE A 29 13.31 10.03 -6.22
CA ILE A 29 12.64 8.79 -5.76
C ILE A 29 12.19 8.96 -4.32
N ILE A 30 13.05 9.51 -3.46
CA ILE A 30 12.73 9.80 -2.05
C ILE A 30 11.45 10.65 -1.96
N ASP A 31 11.40 11.75 -2.71
CA ASP A 31 10.25 12.67 -2.75
C ASP A 31 8.95 11.99 -3.24
N ILE A 32 9.08 11.12 -4.26
CA ILE A 32 7.93 10.35 -4.76
C ILE A 32 7.45 9.33 -3.72
N GLN A 33 8.37 8.60 -3.09
CA GLN A 33 8.03 7.59 -2.07
C GLN A 33 7.36 8.23 -0.86
N ALA A 34 7.89 9.35 -0.36
CA ALA A 34 7.27 10.10 0.73
C ALA A 34 5.82 10.48 0.41
N LYS A 35 5.58 11.13 -0.74
CA LYS A 35 4.22 11.53 -1.18
C LYS A 35 3.26 10.36 -1.34
N LEU A 36 3.74 9.22 -1.88
CA LEU A 36 2.91 8.02 -2.03
C LEU A 36 2.56 7.42 -0.66
N THR A 37 3.50 7.45 0.27
CA THR A 37 3.31 6.93 1.63
C THR A 37 2.39 7.82 2.46
N GLU A 38 2.58 9.15 2.41
CA GLU A 38 1.66 10.11 3.03
C GLU A 38 0.22 9.88 2.56
N ARG A 39 0.04 9.73 1.24
CA ARG A 39 -1.28 9.44 0.69
C ARG A 39 -1.82 8.09 1.14
N ALA A 40 -0.99 7.07 1.25
CA ALA A 40 -1.39 5.77 1.78
C ALA A 40 -1.81 5.86 3.26
N LEU A 41 -1.11 6.65 4.08
CA LEU A 41 -1.49 6.91 5.47
C LEU A 41 -2.84 7.63 5.60
N GLU A 42 -3.10 8.65 4.77
CA GLU A 42 -4.41 9.29 4.70
C GLU A 42 -5.53 8.28 4.42
N LEU A 43 -5.31 7.38 3.44
CA LEU A 43 -6.28 6.36 3.04
C LEU A 43 -6.42 5.23 4.07
N LEU A 44 -5.39 4.96 4.89
CA LEU A 44 -5.49 4.06 6.04
C LEU A 44 -6.54 4.55 7.04
N ALA A 45 -6.72 5.86 7.13
CA ALA A 45 -7.67 6.51 8.03
C ALA A 45 -7.58 5.96 9.46
N LEU A 46 -6.36 5.95 9.99
CA LEU A 46 -6.11 5.53 11.38
C LEU A 46 -6.83 6.47 12.36
N PRO A 47 -7.24 5.98 13.53
CA PRO A 47 -7.84 6.84 14.56
C PRO A 47 -6.88 7.97 14.96
N ASN A 48 -7.37 9.20 14.99
CA ASN A 48 -6.62 10.37 15.44
C ASN A 48 -6.72 10.50 16.97
N ASP A 49 -6.21 9.50 17.69
CA ASP A 49 -6.26 9.41 19.15
C ASP A 49 -4.87 9.56 19.79
N GLY A 50 -3.84 9.83 19.00
CA GLY A 50 -2.45 9.96 19.46
C GLY A 50 -1.81 8.63 19.88
N VAL A 51 -2.45 7.49 19.64
CA VAL A 51 -1.92 6.18 20.01
C VAL A 51 -1.07 5.62 18.87
N PRO A 52 0.22 5.31 19.09
CA PRO A 52 1.05 4.62 18.13
C PRO A 52 0.41 3.30 17.66
N ARG A 53 0.43 3.05 16.35
CA ARG A 53 -0.09 1.81 15.74
C ARG A 53 1.07 0.97 15.26
N LEU A 54 0.88 -0.36 15.29
CA LEU A 54 1.80 -1.29 14.66
C LEU A 54 1.39 -1.51 13.19
N LEU A 55 2.16 -0.96 12.29
CA LEU A 55 1.89 -0.99 10.85
C LEU A 55 2.82 -1.99 10.14
N LEU A 56 2.33 -2.56 9.05
CA LEU A 56 3.12 -3.42 8.18
C LEU A 56 3.45 -2.68 6.89
N ASP A 57 4.74 -2.58 6.56
CA ASP A 57 5.26 -2.04 5.30
C ASP A 57 5.70 -3.18 4.39
N ILE A 58 4.90 -3.47 3.36
CA ILE A 58 5.06 -4.65 2.51
C ILE A 58 5.79 -4.29 1.21
N GLY A 59 6.99 -4.82 1.03
CA GLY A 59 7.92 -4.39 0.00
C GLY A 59 8.57 -3.07 0.40
N CYS A 60 9.06 -3.01 1.65
CA CYS A 60 9.59 -1.78 2.27
C CYS A 60 10.87 -1.26 1.61
N GLY A 61 11.54 -2.09 0.81
CA GLY A 61 12.79 -1.74 0.15
C GLY A 61 13.84 -1.27 1.14
N SER A 62 14.43 -0.11 0.87
CA SER A 62 15.41 0.54 1.75
C SER A 62 14.80 1.37 2.89
N GLY A 63 13.50 1.16 3.20
CA GLY A 63 12.82 1.79 4.33
C GLY A 63 12.36 3.24 4.11
N LEU A 64 12.29 3.73 2.87
CA LEU A 64 11.84 5.10 2.58
C LEU A 64 10.39 5.35 3.01
N SER A 65 9.51 4.37 2.82
CA SER A 65 8.13 4.40 3.31
C SER A 65 8.06 4.31 4.83
N GLY A 66 8.91 3.46 5.41
CA GLY A 66 9.01 3.28 6.87
C GLY A 66 9.40 4.56 7.61
N GLU A 67 10.27 5.40 7.05
CA GLU A 67 10.60 6.72 7.63
C GLU A 67 9.35 7.59 7.80
N THR A 68 8.51 7.66 6.77
CA THR A 68 7.25 8.41 6.86
C THR A 68 6.32 7.83 7.95
N LEU A 69 6.32 6.49 8.16
CA LEU A 69 5.55 5.89 9.26
C LEU A 69 6.10 6.30 10.64
N SER A 70 7.43 6.29 10.81
CA SER A 70 8.10 6.75 12.05
C SER A 70 7.85 8.23 12.32
N GLU A 71 7.97 9.09 11.31
CA GLU A 71 7.69 10.54 11.40
C GLU A 71 6.25 10.83 11.84
N ASN A 72 5.31 9.96 11.49
CA ASN A 72 3.92 10.03 11.94
C ASN A 72 3.66 9.34 13.29
N GLY A 73 4.71 8.91 13.99
CA GLY A 73 4.63 8.37 15.35
C GLY A 73 4.14 6.93 15.43
N HIS A 74 4.24 6.16 14.34
CA HIS A 74 3.85 4.76 14.31
C HIS A 74 5.06 3.82 14.39
N GLN A 75 4.85 2.65 14.99
CA GLN A 75 5.79 1.54 14.91
C GLN A 75 5.50 0.73 13.64
N TRP A 76 6.53 0.17 13.03
CA TRP A 76 6.32 -0.60 11.81
C TRP A 76 7.27 -1.78 11.67
N ILE A 77 6.77 -2.76 10.94
CA ILE A 77 7.52 -3.94 10.52
C ILE A 77 7.61 -3.88 9.00
N GLY A 78 8.83 -3.89 8.47
CA GLY A 78 9.10 -3.93 7.04
C GLY A 78 9.45 -5.34 6.58
N LEU A 79 8.93 -5.75 5.45
CA LEU A 79 9.39 -6.95 4.78
C LEU A 79 9.72 -6.68 3.32
N ASP A 80 10.82 -7.26 2.85
CA ASP A 80 11.22 -7.21 1.45
C ASP A 80 11.87 -8.52 1.03
N ILE A 81 11.84 -8.82 -0.26
CA ILE A 81 12.47 -10.01 -0.84
C ILE A 81 13.94 -9.76 -1.21
N SER A 82 14.34 -8.51 -1.41
CA SER A 82 15.70 -8.11 -1.76
C SER A 82 16.55 -7.90 -0.51
N GLN A 83 17.53 -8.76 -0.30
CA GLN A 83 18.53 -8.59 0.76
C GLN A 83 19.29 -7.27 0.59
N ALA A 84 19.67 -6.91 -0.65
CA ALA A 84 20.41 -5.68 -0.91
C ALA A 84 19.63 -4.41 -0.52
N MET A 85 18.31 -4.41 -0.71
CA MET A 85 17.45 -3.32 -0.25
C MET A 85 17.41 -3.24 1.28
N LEU A 86 17.26 -4.38 1.96
CA LEU A 86 17.26 -4.43 3.42
C LEU A 86 18.62 -4.05 4.02
N ASP A 87 19.73 -4.42 3.38
CA ASP A 87 21.08 -4.02 3.81
C ASP A 87 21.21 -2.49 3.78
N VAL A 88 20.69 -1.84 2.73
CA VAL A 88 20.66 -0.38 2.66
C VAL A 88 19.74 0.21 3.74
N ALA A 89 18.60 -0.42 4.06
CA ALA A 89 17.73 0.02 5.14
C ALA A 89 18.44 -0.05 6.51
N VAL A 90 19.22 -1.12 6.76
CA VAL A 90 20.05 -1.24 7.97
C VAL A 90 21.14 -0.16 8.02
N GLU A 91 21.83 0.10 6.90
CA GLU A 91 22.82 1.18 6.81
C GLU A 91 22.23 2.57 7.08
N ARG A 92 20.95 2.77 6.76
CA ARG A 92 20.21 4.00 7.03
C ARG A 92 19.68 4.08 8.46
N GLU A 93 19.89 3.05 9.26
CA GLU A 93 19.45 2.99 10.65
C GLU A 93 17.94 3.25 10.82
N VAL A 94 17.12 2.68 9.91
CA VAL A 94 15.66 2.84 9.99
C VAL A 94 15.11 2.25 11.31
N GLU A 95 14.08 2.85 11.88
CA GLU A 95 13.54 2.49 13.20
C GLU A 95 12.68 1.20 13.19
N GLY A 96 12.24 0.73 12.02
CA GLY A 96 11.37 -0.45 11.91
C GLY A 96 12.10 -1.77 12.02
N ASP A 97 11.39 -2.82 12.43
CA ASP A 97 11.87 -4.20 12.35
C ASP A 97 11.86 -4.70 10.91
N LEU A 98 12.97 -5.27 10.44
CA LEU A 98 13.14 -5.69 9.05
C LEU A 98 13.15 -7.21 8.92
N PHE A 99 12.42 -7.72 7.92
CA PHE A 99 12.33 -9.14 7.60
C PHE A 99 12.63 -9.42 6.13
N LEU A 100 13.58 -10.30 5.85
CA LEU A 100 13.79 -10.86 4.51
C LEU A 100 12.73 -11.93 4.25
N ALA A 101 11.75 -11.61 3.41
CA ALA A 101 10.63 -12.52 3.15
C ALA A 101 10.01 -12.29 1.77
N ASP A 102 9.55 -13.37 1.13
CA ASP A 102 8.71 -13.31 -0.07
C ASP A 102 7.23 -13.26 0.32
N MET A 103 6.60 -12.08 0.16
CA MET A 103 5.16 -11.89 0.43
C MET A 103 4.27 -12.87 -0.34
N GLY A 104 4.74 -13.39 -1.49
CA GLY A 104 4.00 -14.37 -2.31
C GLY A 104 3.91 -15.76 -1.67
N GLN A 105 4.64 -16.02 -0.60
CA GLN A 105 4.53 -17.24 0.22
C GLN A 105 3.63 -17.04 1.46
N GLY A 106 3.17 -15.82 1.68
CA GLY A 106 2.41 -15.41 2.85
C GLY A 106 3.27 -14.66 3.87
N LEU A 107 2.62 -13.95 4.79
CA LEU A 107 3.28 -12.98 5.66
C LEU A 107 3.75 -13.54 7.03
N GLY A 108 3.25 -14.70 7.45
CA GLY A 108 3.73 -15.38 8.65
C GLY A 108 3.37 -14.74 10.01
N PHE A 109 2.60 -13.64 10.04
CA PHE A 109 2.20 -12.99 11.29
C PHE A 109 1.03 -13.70 11.97
N ARG A 110 0.95 -13.53 13.30
CA ARG A 110 -0.19 -14.01 14.07
C ARG A 110 -1.47 -13.26 13.67
N PRO A 111 -2.65 -13.91 13.80
CA PRO A 111 -3.91 -13.26 13.49
C PRO A 111 -4.18 -12.02 14.35
N GLY A 112 -4.64 -10.94 13.71
CA GLY A 112 -5.16 -9.76 14.39
C GLY A 112 -4.14 -8.88 15.11
N VAL A 113 -2.83 -9.01 14.82
CA VAL A 113 -1.78 -8.26 15.54
C VAL A 113 -1.37 -6.96 14.84
N ILE A 114 -1.77 -6.76 13.60
CA ILE A 114 -1.38 -5.60 12.78
C ILE A 114 -2.53 -4.61 12.72
N ASP A 115 -2.28 -3.35 13.06
CA ASP A 115 -3.29 -2.27 13.09
C ASP A 115 -3.56 -1.65 11.73
N GLY A 116 -2.66 -1.82 10.77
CA GLY A 116 -2.79 -1.34 9.40
C GLY A 116 -1.62 -1.81 8.54
N ALA A 117 -1.80 -1.79 7.23
CA ALA A 117 -0.73 -2.17 6.32
C ALA A 117 -0.64 -1.22 5.12
N ILE A 118 0.58 -0.95 4.68
CA ILE A 118 0.85 -0.27 3.42
C ILE A 118 1.70 -1.15 2.51
N SER A 119 1.63 -0.87 1.22
CA SER A 119 2.58 -1.40 0.23
C SER A 119 2.70 -0.39 -0.90
N ILE A 120 3.90 0.06 -1.18
CA ILE A 120 4.13 1.07 -2.21
C ILE A 120 4.84 0.43 -3.40
N SER A 121 4.12 0.31 -4.52
CA SER A 121 4.63 -0.18 -5.81
C SER A 121 5.24 -1.60 -5.78
N ALA A 122 4.78 -2.49 -4.88
CA ALA A 122 5.34 -3.83 -4.75
C ALA A 122 4.39 -4.97 -5.18
N VAL A 123 3.09 -4.87 -4.91
CA VAL A 123 2.16 -6.02 -5.08
C VAL A 123 2.03 -6.50 -6.53
N GLN A 124 2.19 -5.65 -7.53
CA GLN A 124 2.14 -6.05 -8.94
C GLN A 124 3.22 -7.07 -9.33
N TRP A 125 4.34 -7.16 -8.61
CA TRP A 125 5.37 -8.16 -8.82
C TRP A 125 4.85 -9.60 -8.64
N LEU A 126 3.83 -9.80 -7.80
CA LEU A 126 3.19 -11.11 -7.61
C LEU A 126 2.47 -11.62 -8.86
N CYS A 127 2.21 -10.75 -9.83
CA CYS A 127 1.53 -11.10 -11.08
C CYS A 127 2.48 -11.73 -12.11
N ASN A 128 3.78 -11.78 -11.83
CA ASN A 128 4.78 -12.35 -12.71
C ASN A 128 5.20 -13.76 -12.25
N ALA A 129 5.50 -14.62 -13.22
CA ALA A 129 6.03 -15.97 -12.97
C ALA A 129 7.56 -15.96 -13.16
N ASP A 130 8.27 -15.31 -12.24
CA ASP A 130 9.72 -15.08 -12.34
C ASP A 130 10.54 -16.37 -12.16
N LYS A 131 9.96 -17.39 -11.52
CA LYS A 131 10.54 -18.73 -11.33
C LYS A 131 9.56 -19.78 -11.82
N SER A 132 10.07 -20.93 -12.23
CA SER A 132 9.24 -22.05 -12.73
C SER A 132 8.22 -22.57 -11.70
N CYS A 133 8.47 -22.36 -10.41
CA CYS A 133 7.56 -22.69 -9.32
C CYS A 133 6.57 -21.54 -8.97
N HIS A 134 6.71 -20.36 -9.60
CA HIS A 134 5.83 -19.23 -9.33
C HIS A 134 4.55 -19.34 -10.15
N GLU A 135 3.43 -19.42 -9.45
CA GLU A 135 2.12 -19.28 -10.05
C GLU A 135 1.47 -18.01 -9.46
N PRO A 136 1.22 -16.96 -10.26
CA PRO A 136 0.71 -15.68 -9.79
C PRO A 136 -0.57 -15.80 -8.97
N ARG A 137 -1.49 -16.67 -9.37
CA ARG A 137 -2.77 -16.87 -8.66
C ARG A 137 -2.56 -17.47 -7.26
N LEU A 138 -1.66 -18.42 -7.11
CA LEU A 138 -1.34 -19.00 -5.80
C LEU A 138 -0.61 -18.01 -4.91
N ARG A 139 0.29 -17.21 -5.47
CA ARG A 139 1.03 -16.17 -4.75
C ARG A 139 0.09 -15.08 -4.25
N LEU A 140 -0.80 -14.56 -5.11
CA LEU A 140 -1.81 -13.58 -4.70
C LEU A 140 -2.78 -14.15 -3.64
N LYS A 141 -3.18 -15.43 -3.76
CA LYS A 141 -4.01 -16.09 -2.76
C LYS A 141 -3.32 -16.20 -1.41
N ALA A 142 -2.04 -16.62 -1.39
CA ALA A 142 -1.24 -16.72 -0.16
C ALA A 142 -1.04 -15.36 0.49
N PHE A 143 -0.70 -14.34 -0.31
CA PHE A 143 -0.51 -12.97 0.12
C PHE A 143 -1.78 -12.39 0.77
N PHE A 144 -2.87 -12.28 0.03
CA PHE A 144 -4.10 -11.67 0.55
C PHE A 144 -4.73 -12.47 1.69
N GLY A 145 -4.65 -13.80 1.64
CA GLY A 145 -5.16 -14.65 2.72
C GLY A 145 -4.39 -14.47 4.03
N SER A 146 -3.05 -14.31 3.97
CA SER A 146 -2.24 -14.05 5.16
C SER A 146 -2.37 -12.60 5.63
N LEU A 147 -2.44 -11.63 4.73
CA LEU A 147 -2.67 -10.22 5.07
C LEU A 147 -4.00 -10.04 5.81
N TYR A 148 -5.09 -10.62 5.29
CA TYR A 148 -6.40 -10.56 5.93
C TYR A 148 -6.38 -11.11 7.35
N ARG A 149 -5.68 -12.23 7.57
CA ARG A 149 -5.56 -12.84 8.90
C ARG A 149 -4.72 -12.02 9.87
N SER A 150 -3.65 -11.38 9.38
CA SER A 150 -2.71 -10.62 10.22
C SER A 150 -3.30 -9.31 10.72
N LEU A 151 -4.20 -8.71 9.96
CA LEU A 151 -4.84 -7.45 10.31
C LEU A 151 -5.85 -7.60 11.45
N SER A 152 -5.87 -6.64 12.33
CA SER A 152 -6.92 -6.49 13.34
C SER A 152 -8.27 -6.20 12.68
N ARG A 153 -9.36 -6.52 13.38
CA ARG A 153 -10.70 -6.33 12.83
C ARG A 153 -10.99 -4.84 12.62
N GLY A 154 -11.46 -4.50 11.44
CA GLY A 154 -11.70 -3.12 11.03
C GLY A 154 -10.47 -2.38 10.54
N ALA A 155 -9.28 -2.97 10.67
CA ALA A 155 -8.05 -2.38 10.13
C ALA A 155 -8.08 -2.32 8.60
N ARG A 156 -7.32 -1.36 8.06
CA ARG A 156 -7.18 -1.19 6.61
C ARG A 156 -5.80 -1.61 6.12
N ALA A 157 -5.75 -2.05 4.87
CA ALA A 157 -4.53 -2.13 4.09
C ALA A 157 -4.66 -1.20 2.87
N VAL A 158 -3.63 -0.43 2.59
CA VAL A 158 -3.57 0.46 1.43
C VAL A 158 -2.38 0.08 0.56
N LEU A 159 -2.67 -0.42 -0.63
CA LEU A 159 -1.66 -0.93 -1.55
C LEU A 159 -1.61 -0.01 -2.78
N GLN A 160 -0.57 0.81 -2.89
CA GLN A 160 -0.34 1.56 -4.12
C GLN A 160 0.18 0.60 -5.19
N ILE A 161 -0.50 0.56 -6.34
CA ILE A 161 -0.20 -0.39 -7.40
C ILE A 161 0.02 0.29 -8.75
N TYR A 162 0.85 -0.34 -9.58
CA TYR A 162 1.05 0.00 -10.98
C TYR A 162 0.70 -1.19 -11.86
N PRO A 163 -0.57 -1.51 -12.07
CA PRO A 163 -0.95 -2.65 -12.92
C PRO A 163 -0.51 -2.40 -14.36
N GLN A 164 -0.10 -3.46 -15.03
CA GLN A 164 0.31 -3.41 -16.44
C GLN A 164 -0.89 -3.11 -17.36
N ASN A 165 -2.06 -3.63 -16.97
CA ASN A 165 -3.32 -3.49 -17.69
C ASN A 165 -4.50 -3.71 -16.73
N ASP A 166 -5.70 -3.50 -17.23
CA ASP A 166 -6.94 -3.67 -16.46
C ASP A 166 -7.13 -5.10 -15.96
N ALA A 167 -6.75 -6.11 -16.75
CA ALA A 167 -6.86 -7.51 -16.34
C ALA A 167 -5.97 -7.83 -15.12
N GLN A 168 -4.76 -7.25 -15.05
CA GLN A 168 -3.89 -7.40 -13.88
C GLN A 168 -4.48 -6.70 -12.65
N ARG A 169 -5.05 -5.50 -12.82
CA ARG A 169 -5.75 -4.78 -11.74
C ARG A 169 -6.93 -5.60 -11.20
N GLU A 170 -7.77 -6.11 -12.09
CA GLU A 170 -8.91 -6.95 -11.72
C GLU A 170 -8.48 -8.26 -11.03
N LEU A 171 -7.38 -8.86 -11.49
CA LEU A 171 -6.81 -10.04 -10.86
C LEU A 171 -6.42 -9.76 -9.41
N ILE A 172 -5.65 -8.68 -9.15
CA ILE A 172 -5.23 -8.28 -7.80
C ILE A 172 -6.46 -8.01 -6.93
N LEU A 173 -7.38 -7.16 -7.39
CA LEU A 173 -8.61 -6.83 -6.65
C LEU A 173 -9.45 -8.09 -6.37
N GLY A 174 -9.62 -8.97 -7.36
CA GLY A 174 -10.38 -10.20 -7.21
C GLY A 174 -9.83 -11.14 -6.14
N PHE A 175 -8.50 -11.24 -5.98
CA PHE A 175 -7.91 -12.04 -4.89
C PHE A 175 -8.06 -11.37 -3.52
N ALA A 176 -8.00 -10.05 -3.44
CA ALA A 176 -8.29 -9.33 -2.21
C ALA A 176 -9.74 -9.57 -1.74
N MET A 177 -10.71 -9.44 -2.64
CA MET A 177 -12.12 -9.70 -2.32
C MET A 177 -12.38 -11.15 -1.90
N ARG A 178 -11.76 -12.13 -2.58
CA ARG A 178 -11.87 -13.56 -2.21
C ARG A 178 -11.24 -13.89 -0.86
N ALA A 179 -10.25 -13.12 -0.42
CA ALA A 179 -9.67 -13.26 0.91
C ALA A 179 -10.59 -12.75 2.03
N GLY A 180 -11.65 -12.02 1.70
CA GLY A 180 -12.62 -11.48 2.65
C GLY A 180 -12.55 -9.98 2.87
N PHE A 181 -11.67 -9.26 2.17
CA PHE A 181 -11.62 -7.81 2.26
C PHE A 181 -12.86 -7.16 1.66
N ALA A 182 -13.28 -6.05 2.24
CA ALA A 182 -14.15 -5.08 1.60
C ALA A 182 -13.31 -3.88 1.14
N GLY A 183 -13.76 -3.16 0.11
CA GLY A 183 -13.05 -1.98 -0.37
C GLY A 183 -13.05 -1.84 -1.88
N GLY A 184 -12.08 -1.10 -2.41
CA GLY A 184 -11.99 -0.81 -3.85
C GLY A 184 -10.73 -0.05 -4.22
N VAL A 185 -10.72 0.48 -5.44
CA VAL A 185 -9.61 1.26 -5.98
C VAL A 185 -9.91 2.75 -5.88
N VAL A 186 -9.04 3.50 -5.25
CA VAL A 186 -9.00 4.96 -5.28
C VAL A 186 -8.00 5.39 -6.35
N VAL A 187 -8.41 6.29 -7.23
CA VAL A 187 -7.57 6.78 -8.33
C VAL A 187 -7.34 8.28 -8.14
N ASP A 188 -6.10 8.64 -7.87
CA ASP A 188 -5.66 10.03 -7.86
C ASP A 188 -5.23 10.44 -9.27
N TYR A 189 -5.55 11.69 -9.66
CA TYR A 189 -5.27 12.26 -10.99
C TYR A 189 -5.79 11.40 -12.16
N PRO A 190 -7.09 11.04 -12.19
CA PRO A 190 -7.63 10.07 -13.16
C PRO A 190 -7.47 10.49 -14.62
N HIS A 191 -7.37 11.79 -14.90
CA HIS A 191 -7.23 12.35 -16.25
C HIS A 191 -5.78 12.54 -16.70
N SER A 192 -4.80 12.25 -15.84
CA SER A 192 -3.39 12.39 -16.16
C SER A 192 -2.74 11.03 -16.39
N THR A 193 -2.34 10.73 -17.61
CA THR A 193 -1.60 9.50 -17.91
C THR A 193 -0.24 9.42 -17.22
N LYS A 194 0.37 10.56 -16.88
CA LYS A 194 1.69 10.63 -16.24
C LYS A 194 1.63 10.61 -14.72
N SER A 195 0.61 11.28 -14.14
CA SER A 195 0.51 11.47 -12.68
C SER A 195 -0.46 10.50 -12.02
N ARG A 196 -1.28 9.79 -12.79
CA ARG A 196 -2.27 8.83 -12.28
C ARG A 196 -1.65 7.87 -11.29
N LYS A 197 -2.28 7.73 -10.12
CA LYS A 197 -1.92 6.79 -9.05
C LYS A 197 -3.13 5.96 -8.68
N GLU A 198 -2.93 4.68 -8.47
CA GLU A 198 -3.98 3.75 -8.06
C GLU A 198 -3.65 3.17 -6.69
N TYR A 199 -4.60 3.27 -5.76
CA TYR A 199 -4.51 2.73 -4.42
C TYR A 199 -5.63 1.73 -4.20
N LEU A 200 -5.28 0.51 -3.88
CA LEU A 200 -6.22 -0.50 -3.44
C LEU A 200 -6.44 -0.30 -1.94
N VAL A 201 -7.62 0.19 -1.56
CA VAL A 201 -7.99 0.43 -0.17
C VAL A 201 -8.88 -0.71 0.31
N LEU A 202 -8.38 -1.48 1.25
CA LEU A 202 -8.97 -2.73 1.72
C LEU A 202 -9.28 -2.64 3.21
N THR A 203 -10.47 -3.09 3.62
CA THR A 203 -10.88 -3.15 5.03
C THR A 203 -11.05 -4.61 5.46
N CYS A 204 -10.47 -4.96 6.61
CA CYS A 204 -10.54 -6.29 7.20
C CYS A 204 -11.78 -6.45 8.08
N GLY A 205 -12.80 -7.14 7.57
CA GLY A 205 -14.07 -7.33 8.28
C GLY A 205 -14.97 -6.08 8.30
N PRO A 206 -16.11 -6.13 9.00
CA PRO A 206 -16.97 -4.96 9.16
C PRO A 206 -16.24 -3.88 9.97
N PRO A 207 -16.46 -2.58 9.64
CA PRO A 207 -15.87 -1.48 10.39
C PRO A 207 -16.22 -1.59 11.87
N SER A 208 -15.26 -1.25 12.75
CA SER A 208 -15.55 -1.15 14.19
C SER A 208 -16.58 -0.04 14.42
N LEU A 209 -17.47 -0.22 15.40
CA LEU A 209 -18.51 0.76 15.75
C LEU A 209 -17.94 2.18 16.01
N SER A 210 -16.68 2.30 16.43
CA SER A 210 -15.98 3.57 16.64
C SER A 210 -15.74 4.33 15.33
N THR A 211 -15.45 3.66 14.24
CA THR A 211 -15.20 4.28 12.93
C THR A 211 -16.50 4.73 12.25
N ALA A 212 -17.60 4.02 12.50
CA ALA A 212 -18.92 4.39 12.00
C ALA A 212 -19.46 5.68 12.66
N ALA A 213 -19.16 5.90 13.94
CA ALA A 213 -19.60 7.09 14.69
C ALA A 213 -18.86 8.38 14.27
N GLN A 214 -17.63 8.28 13.77
CA GLN A 214 -16.86 9.43 13.28
C GLN A 214 -17.33 9.88 11.89
N ASN A 215 -17.72 8.96 11.02
CA ASN A 215 -18.25 9.30 9.69
C ASN A 215 -19.67 9.89 9.74
N ALA A 216 -20.45 9.59 10.79
CA ALA A 216 -21.81 10.12 10.97
C ALA A 216 -21.88 11.54 11.56
N ARG A 217 -20.76 12.08 12.08
CA ARG A 217 -20.70 13.44 12.65
C ARG A 217 -20.24 14.52 11.69
N GLY A 218 -19.93 14.18 10.44
CA GLY A 218 -19.44 15.10 9.42
C GLY A 218 -20.52 15.78 8.56
N GLU A 219 -21.79 15.41 8.71
CA GLU A 219 -22.89 15.97 7.92
C GLU A 219 -23.94 16.62 8.82
N ASP A 220 -23.64 17.72 9.44
CA ASP A 220 -24.67 18.73 9.78
C ASP A 220 -24.01 20.04 10.20
N GLY A 221 -24.33 21.12 9.51
CA GLY A 221 -23.92 22.45 9.95
C GLY A 221 -23.71 23.49 8.84
N GLY A 222 -24.76 23.85 8.14
CA GLY A 222 -25.31 25.15 7.84
C GLY A 222 -24.46 26.32 7.33
N SER A 223 -24.79 26.71 6.11
CA SER A 223 -25.14 28.09 5.64
C SER A 223 -24.11 29.22 5.66
N SER A 224 -23.82 29.63 4.42
CA SER A 224 -23.66 30.99 3.88
C SER A 224 -22.47 31.86 4.28
N SER A 225 -21.62 32.18 3.34
CA SER A 225 -21.57 33.46 2.61
C SER A 225 -20.30 33.56 1.75
N ASP A 226 -20.49 34.20 0.61
CA ASP A 226 -19.58 34.49 -0.48
C ASP A 226 -18.23 35.08 -0.07
N ASP A 227 -17.12 34.57 -0.71
CA ASP A 227 -16.15 35.46 -1.34
C ASP A 227 -15.28 34.71 -2.34
N GLU A 228 -15.13 35.25 -3.52
CA GLU A 228 -14.34 34.74 -4.64
C GLU A 228 -12.83 34.85 -4.37
N SER A 229 -12.08 33.74 -4.49
CA SER A 229 -10.71 33.82 -5.00
C SER A 229 -10.27 32.50 -5.61
N SER A 230 -9.78 32.59 -6.83
CA SER A 230 -9.25 31.56 -7.69
C SER A 230 -8.13 30.75 -7.04
N GLY A 231 -8.32 29.44 -6.94
CA GLY A 231 -7.31 28.47 -6.57
C GLY A 231 -7.62 27.13 -7.24
N ASP A 232 -6.64 26.56 -7.91
CA ASP A 232 -6.72 25.31 -8.67
C ASP A 232 -7.28 24.17 -7.81
N GLU A 233 -8.54 23.80 -8.02
CA GLU A 233 -9.15 22.62 -7.41
C GLU A 233 -8.60 21.33 -8.03
N GLU A 234 -7.81 20.60 -7.23
CA GLU A 234 -7.42 19.21 -7.53
C GLU A 234 -8.66 18.30 -7.47
N ASN A 235 -9.12 17.88 -8.62
CA ASN A 235 -10.28 17.00 -8.77
C ASN A 235 -9.92 15.55 -8.37
N ARG A 236 -10.31 15.15 -7.16
CA ARG A 236 -10.16 13.78 -6.64
C ARG A 236 -11.49 13.06 -6.74
N THR A 237 -11.57 12.08 -7.62
CA THR A 237 -12.78 11.27 -7.81
C THR A 237 -12.60 9.88 -7.20
N VAL A 238 -13.49 9.50 -6.30
CA VAL A 238 -13.59 8.13 -5.76
C VAL A 238 -14.55 7.36 -6.63
N SER A 239 -14.04 6.39 -7.38
CA SER A 239 -14.88 5.45 -8.12
C SER A 239 -15.05 4.17 -7.30
N SER A 240 -16.19 4.02 -6.61
CA SER A 240 -16.54 2.79 -5.93
C SER A 240 -17.29 1.89 -6.90
N THR A 241 -16.62 0.88 -7.42
CA THR A 241 -17.29 -0.20 -8.14
C THR A 241 -17.70 -1.28 -7.14
N ALA A 242 -18.91 -1.13 -6.58
CA ALA A 242 -19.53 -2.19 -5.79
C ALA A 242 -20.04 -3.25 -6.79
N MET A 243 -19.40 -4.41 -6.85
CA MET A 243 -20.00 -5.59 -7.47
C MET A 243 -20.93 -6.24 -6.45
N GLN A 244 -22.24 -6.11 -6.68
CA GLN A 244 -23.24 -6.96 -6.04
C GLN A 244 -23.09 -8.37 -6.63
N GLY A 245 -22.82 -9.35 -5.76
CA GLY A 245 -22.77 -10.75 -6.12
C GLY A 245 -24.19 -11.31 -6.36
N VAL A 246 -24.30 -12.08 -7.39
CA VAL A 246 -25.32 -13.12 -7.58
C VAL A 246 -24.66 -14.46 -7.34
#